data_026e5cf97a736ecbf09be8e384d8b96c
#
_entry.id   026e5cf97a736ecbf09be8e384d8b96c
#
_cell.length_a   1.000
_cell.length_b   1.000
_cell.length_c   1.000
_cell.angle_alpha   90.00
_cell.angle_beta   90.00
_cell.angle_gamma   90.00
#
_symmetry.space_group_name_H-M   'P 1'
#
loop_
_entity.id
_entity.type
_entity.pdbx_description
1 polymer ?
#
loop_
_entity_poly.entity_id
_entity_poly.type
_entity_poly.pdbx_seq_one_letter_code
_entity_poly.pdbx_strand_id
1 'polypeptide(L)'
;MRLASVLTPPDDHHLALAAQCGVEEITVRYPGPHLDELLRTKARIEAHGMRLGIVEGYLPIEKLKLGRDEDGAEMEAMRTLLRHLGEAEVPLLCYNFMAGTDWVRTRLDAPERGGALVTAFDLAAAEQARSLSATAGTIDDEEVTAEALWENLERFLAGLLPVAESCGVTLAMHPDDPPLPSFAGKARIMNSVGNFERLMALAPSRSNAICFCQGTFAAIGVDIPATIRRLGPHLRYVHFRDVRGTAERFAETFHDNGPTDMVAAMAAYREVGFDGPMRPDHVPQLDGEEDGEPGYTMMGRLYAYGYMRGLMQAVAR
;
A
#
# COMPACT_ATOMS: atom_id res chain seq x y z
N MET A 1 -12.24 10.28 7.40
CA MET A 1 -11.69 8.92 7.13
C MET A 1 -12.77 8.08 6.50
N ARG A 2 -12.48 7.39 5.41
CA ARG A 2 -13.40 6.50 4.71
C ARG A 2 -12.85 5.08 4.75
N LEU A 3 -13.71 4.11 5.10
CA LEU A 3 -13.29 2.71 5.10
C LEU A 3 -13.11 2.22 3.67
N ALA A 4 -11.92 1.72 3.37
CA ALA A 4 -11.57 1.17 2.06
C ALA A 4 -11.19 -0.31 2.15
N SER A 5 -11.16 -0.98 1.01
CA SER A 5 -10.68 -2.36 0.88
C SER A 5 -9.97 -2.60 -0.44
N VAL A 6 -8.96 -3.45 -0.44
CA VAL A 6 -8.39 -4.00 -1.68
C VAL A 6 -9.12 -5.30 -2.03
N LEU A 7 -9.68 -5.37 -3.23
CA LEU A 7 -10.29 -6.58 -3.78
C LEU A 7 -9.77 -6.81 -5.20
N THR A 8 -9.13 -7.96 -5.43
CA THR A 8 -8.57 -8.32 -6.72
C THR A 8 -8.65 -9.84 -6.94
N PRO A 9 -9.44 -10.28 -7.91
CA PRO A 9 -10.41 -9.50 -8.67
C PRO A 9 -11.60 -9.03 -7.78
N PRO A 10 -12.25 -7.90 -8.11
CA PRO A 10 -13.43 -7.46 -7.39
C PRO A 10 -14.67 -8.23 -7.88
N ASP A 11 -14.88 -9.44 -7.36
CA ASP A 11 -16.07 -10.25 -7.65
C ASP A 11 -17.28 -9.79 -6.84
N ASP A 12 -18.48 -10.12 -7.33
CA ASP A 12 -19.75 -9.60 -6.77
C ASP A 12 -20.00 -10.09 -5.32
N HIS A 13 -19.53 -11.30 -4.97
CA HIS A 13 -19.70 -11.84 -3.62
C HIS A 13 -18.87 -11.04 -2.60
N HIS A 14 -17.58 -10.84 -2.87
CA HIS A 14 -16.71 -10.07 -1.99
C HIS A 14 -17.07 -8.58 -1.96
N LEU A 15 -17.52 -8.01 -3.09
CA LEU A 15 -18.06 -6.64 -3.14
C LEU A 15 -19.31 -6.50 -2.25
N ALA A 16 -20.25 -7.46 -2.32
CA ALA A 16 -21.44 -7.44 -1.47
C ALA A 16 -21.08 -7.52 0.02
N LEU A 17 -20.15 -8.40 0.41
CA LEU A 17 -19.69 -8.52 1.80
C LEU A 17 -19.02 -7.22 2.29
N ALA A 18 -18.17 -6.62 1.47
CA ALA A 18 -17.52 -5.34 1.79
C ALA A 18 -18.54 -4.21 1.99
N ALA A 19 -19.51 -4.09 1.08
CA ALA A 19 -20.58 -3.11 1.17
C ALA A 19 -21.44 -3.29 2.44
N GLN A 20 -21.80 -4.54 2.77
CA GLN A 20 -22.57 -4.87 4.00
C GLN A 20 -21.81 -4.50 5.28
N CYS A 21 -20.47 -4.55 5.25
CA CYS A 21 -19.62 -4.09 6.36
C CYS A 21 -19.37 -2.59 6.34
N GLY A 22 -19.92 -1.85 5.36
CA GLY A 22 -19.84 -0.40 5.25
C GLY A 22 -18.49 0.09 4.70
N VAL A 23 -17.87 -0.68 3.84
CA VAL A 23 -16.77 -0.21 2.97
C VAL A 23 -17.34 0.81 1.99
N GLU A 24 -16.64 1.92 1.82
CA GLU A 24 -17.05 3.04 0.96
C GLU A 24 -16.23 3.10 -0.33
N GLU A 25 -14.95 2.66 -0.25
CA GLU A 25 -14.03 2.73 -1.37
C GLU A 25 -13.33 1.39 -1.63
N ILE A 26 -13.15 1.08 -2.90
CA ILE A 26 -12.40 -0.10 -3.33
C ILE A 26 -11.08 0.33 -3.96
N THR A 27 -10.03 -0.36 -3.56
CA THR A 27 -8.72 -0.36 -4.19
C THR A 27 -8.61 -1.56 -5.12
N VAL A 28 -8.12 -1.35 -6.32
CA VAL A 28 -7.78 -2.43 -7.28
C VAL A 28 -6.31 -2.37 -7.67
N ARG A 29 -5.78 -3.47 -8.14
CA ARG A 29 -4.44 -3.51 -8.73
C ARG A 29 -4.44 -2.87 -10.12
N TYR A 30 -3.26 -2.66 -10.69
CA TYR A 30 -3.13 -2.11 -12.04
C TYR A 30 -4.08 -2.81 -13.02
N PRO A 31 -5.02 -2.08 -13.65
CA PRO A 31 -6.08 -2.68 -14.47
C PRO A 31 -5.62 -2.98 -15.92
N GLY A 32 -4.31 -2.84 -16.22
CA GLY A 32 -3.82 -2.91 -17.59
C GLY A 32 -3.85 -1.56 -18.33
N PRO A 33 -3.46 -1.56 -19.60
CA PRO A 33 -3.26 -0.33 -20.38
C PRO A 33 -4.54 0.28 -20.95
N HIS A 34 -5.68 -0.39 -20.84
CA HIS A 34 -6.92 0.01 -21.54
C HIS A 34 -7.94 0.65 -20.59
N LEU A 35 -8.43 1.82 -20.99
CA LEU A 35 -9.44 2.57 -20.23
C LEU A 35 -10.72 1.75 -20.01
N ASP A 36 -11.16 0.98 -21.00
CA ASP A 36 -12.39 0.18 -20.92
C ASP A 36 -12.37 -0.83 -19.78
N GLU A 37 -11.21 -1.39 -19.44
CA GLU A 37 -11.07 -2.34 -18.34
C GLU A 37 -11.23 -1.62 -16.99
N LEU A 38 -10.65 -0.44 -16.86
CA LEU A 38 -10.83 0.41 -15.69
C LEU A 38 -12.30 0.83 -15.53
N LEU A 39 -12.96 1.26 -16.60
CA LEU A 39 -14.36 1.68 -16.56
C LEU A 39 -15.31 0.52 -16.25
N ARG A 40 -15.08 -0.68 -16.82
CA ARG A 40 -15.87 -1.87 -16.47
C ARG A 40 -15.72 -2.24 -15.00
N THR A 41 -14.51 -2.20 -14.48
CA THR A 41 -14.22 -2.47 -13.06
C THR A 41 -14.89 -1.42 -12.16
N LYS A 42 -14.81 -0.14 -12.53
CA LYS A 42 -15.48 0.96 -11.83
C LYS A 42 -16.99 0.75 -11.78
N ALA A 43 -17.61 0.50 -12.92
CA ALA A 43 -19.07 0.28 -13.01
C ALA A 43 -19.54 -0.90 -12.14
N ARG A 44 -18.76 -1.98 -12.09
CA ARG A 44 -19.06 -3.14 -11.24
C ARG A 44 -19.02 -2.77 -9.75
N ILE A 45 -18.01 -2.03 -9.30
CA ILE A 45 -17.89 -1.57 -7.93
C ILE A 45 -19.03 -0.63 -7.56
N GLU A 46 -19.37 0.32 -8.45
CA GLU A 46 -20.44 1.29 -8.24
C GLU A 46 -21.84 0.64 -8.19
N ALA A 47 -22.04 -0.47 -8.90
CA ALA A 47 -23.28 -1.25 -8.80
C ALA A 47 -23.52 -1.82 -7.39
N HIS A 48 -22.48 -1.92 -6.55
CA HIS A 48 -22.59 -2.32 -5.14
C HIS A 48 -22.63 -1.12 -4.17
N GLY A 49 -22.80 0.11 -4.69
CA GLY A 49 -22.91 1.32 -3.87
C GLY A 49 -21.58 1.84 -3.28
N MET A 50 -20.46 1.33 -3.74
CA MET A 50 -19.11 1.79 -3.39
C MET A 50 -18.49 2.54 -4.56
N ARG A 51 -17.34 3.20 -4.35
CA ARG A 51 -16.60 3.82 -5.45
C ARG A 51 -15.24 3.17 -5.66
N LEU A 52 -14.75 3.17 -6.87
CA LEU A 52 -13.35 2.90 -7.17
C LEU A 52 -12.54 4.15 -6.82
N GLY A 53 -11.81 4.11 -5.72
CA GLY A 53 -11.05 5.27 -5.22
C GLY A 53 -9.55 5.20 -5.46
N ILE A 54 -9.00 4.01 -5.59
CA ILE A 54 -7.55 3.80 -5.61
C ILE A 54 -7.17 2.72 -6.62
N VAL A 55 -6.10 2.98 -7.37
CA VAL A 55 -5.30 1.95 -8.04
C VAL A 55 -4.00 1.78 -7.28
N GLU A 56 -3.59 0.54 -6.98
CA GLU A 56 -2.45 0.26 -6.13
C GLU A 56 -1.62 -0.93 -6.63
N GLY A 57 -0.33 -0.70 -6.85
CA GLY A 57 0.65 -1.75 -7.13
C GLY A 57 0.50 -2.42 -8.49
N TYR A 58 1.41 -3.34 -8.77
CA TYR A 58 1.56 -4.05 -10.04
C TYR A 58 1.78 -3.12 -11.24
N LEU A 59 2.28 -1.92 -10.98
CA LEU A 59 2.50 -0.89 -11.98
C LEU A 59 3.69 -1.23 -12.89
N PRO A 60 3.65 -0.88 -14.17
CA PRO A 60 4.76 -1.07 -15.09
C PRO A 60 5.82 0.02 -14.89
N ILE A 61 6.61 -0.07 -13.81
CA ILE A 61 7.59 0.93 -13.40
C ILE A 61 8.97 0.34 -13.04
N GLU A 62 9.20 -0.93 -13.34
CA GLU A 62 10.45 -1.57 -12.92
C GLU A 62 11.67 -1.00 -13.64
N LYS A 63 11.59 -0.74 -14.94
CA LYS A 63 12.66 -0.07 -15.67
C LYS A 63 12.88 1.37 -15.18
N LEU A 64 11.82 2.07 -14.80
CA LEU A 64 11.89 3.41 -14.22
C LEU A 64 12.63 3.40 -12.88
N LYS A 65 12.34 2.43 -12.00
CA LYS A 65 13.06 2.23 -10.73
C LYS A 65 14.55 1.98 -10.97
N LEU A 66 14.87 1.17 -11.97
CA LEU A 66 16.24 0.79 -12.32
C LEU A 66 16.96 1.84 -13.18
N GLY A 67 16.27 2.87 -13.65
CA GLY A 67 16.83 3.87 -14.56
C GLY A 67 17.10 3.35 -15.99
N ARG A 68 16.32 2.37 -16.45
CA ARG A 68 16.49 1.63 -17.71
C ARG A 68 15.34 1.82 -18.71
N ASP A 69 14.51 2.81 -18.52
CA ASP A 69 13.40 3.14 -19.43
C ASP A 69 13.89 4.04 -20.59
N GLU A 70 14.88 3.55 -21.35
CA GLU A 70 15.56 4.31 -22.41
C GLU A 70 14.62 4.60 -23.60
N ASP A 71 13.67 3.70 -23.86
CA ASP A 71 12.63 3.86 -24.87
C ASP A 71 11.43 4.70 -24.38
N GLY A 72 11.39 5.05 -23.11
CA GLY A 72 10.31 5.83 -22.47
C GLY A 72 8.98 5.10 -22.37
N ALA A 73 8.96 3.79 -22.60
CA ALA A 73 7.72 3.01 -22.67
C ALA A 73 6.98 2.93 -21.35
N GLU A 74 7.67 2.68 -20.22
CA GLU A 74 7.05 2.65 -18.90
C GLU A 74 6.59 4.05 -18.46
N MET A 75 7.38 5.09 -18.75
CA MET A 75 6.98 6.48 -18.46
C MET A 75 5.69 6.84 -19.20
N GLU A 76 5.56 6.50 -20.50
CA GLU A 76 4.35 6.80 -21.26
C GLU A 76 3.16 5.92 -20.84
N ALA A 77 3.40 4.67 -20.45
CA ALA A 77 2.37 3.81 -19.87
C ALA A 77 1.81 4.42 -18.57
N MET A 78 2.68 4.95 -17.70
CA MET A 78 2.26 5.61 -16.47
C MET A 78 1.51 6.92 -16.72
N ARG A 79 1.96 7.73 -17.70
CA ARG A 79 1.22 8.94 -18.10
C ARG A 79 -0.16 8.62 -18.66
N THR A 80 -0.26 7.55 -19.44
CA THR A 80 -1.53 7.05 -19.97
C THR A 80 -2.44 6.59 -18.85
N LEU A 81 -1.92 5.81 -17.89
CA LEU A 81 -2.67 5.41 -16.70
C LEU A 81 -3.22 6.64 -15.95
N LEU A 82 -2.39 7.66 -15.70
CA LEU A 82 -2.84 8.88 -15.00
C LEU A 82 -3.97 9.60 -15.75
N ARG A 83 -3.92 9.67 -17.09
CA ARG A 83 -5.01 10.23 -17.89
C ARG A 83 -6.29 9.40 -17.75
N HIS A 84 -6.18 8.06 -17.81
CA HIS A 84 -7.31 7.15 -17.62
C HIS A 84 -7.91 7.27 -16.21
N LEU A 85 -7.07 7.40 -15.18
CA LEU A 85 -7.54 7.62 -13.82
C LEU A 85 -8.30 8.95 -13.68
N GLY A 86 -7.78 10.02 -14.31
CA GLY A 86 -8.47 11.32 -14.34
C GLY A 86 -9.82 11.25 -15.05
N GLU A 87 -9.88 10.59 -16.22
CA GLU A 87 -11.13 10.38 -16.99
C GLU A 87 -12.14 9.51 -16.23
N ALA A 88 -11.65 8.48 -15.53
CA ALA A 88 -12.48 7.62 -14.69
C ALA A 88 -12.81 8.21 -13.31
N GLU A 89 -12.34 9.41 -12.99
CA GLU A 89 -12.50 10.06 -11.67
C GLU A 89 -11.96 9.21 -10.51
N VAL A 90 -10.86 8.49 -10.73
CA VAL A 90 -10.13 7.74 -9.70
C VAL A 90 -8.99 8.60 -9.17
N PRO A 91 -9.11 9.18 -7.96
CA PRO A 91 -8.25 10.28 -7.54
C PRO A 91 -6.88 9.86 -7.01
N LEU A 92 -6.63 8.54 -6.81
CA LEU A 92 -5.43 8.11 -6.11
C LEU A 92 -4.74 6.92 -6.78
N LEU A 93 -3.43 7.05 -7.00
CA LEU A 93 -2.52 6.00 -7.44
C LEU A 93 -1.49 5.74 -6.35
N CYS A 94 -1.51 4.54 -5.76
CA CYS A 94 -0.51 4.12 -4.77
C CYS A 94 0.60 3.33 -5.46
N TYR A 95 1.83 3.73 -5.23
CA TYR A 95 3.03 3.11 -5.81
C TYR A 95 4.12 2.90 -4.77
N ASN A 96 5.07 2.01 -5.07
CA ASN A 96 6.29 1.83 -4.30
C ASN A 96 7.52 2.02 -5.20
N PHE A 97 8.70 2.16 -4.58
CA PHE A 97 9.95 2.30 -5.33
C PHE A 97 10.98 1.22 -4.94
N MET A 98 10.47 0.01 -4.63
CA MET A 98 11.26 -1.18 -4.34
C MET A 98 11.73 -1.83 -5.65
N ALA A 99 13.00 -1.64 -6.02
CA ALA A 99 13.54 -2.21 -7.24
C ALA A 99 13.75 -3.73 -7.12
N GLY A 100 13.35 -4.50 -8.12
CA GLY A 100 13.55 -5.95 -8.22
C GLY A 100 12.74 -6.81 -7.26
N THR A 101 12.17 -6.25 -6.23
CA THR A 101 11.41 -6.99 -5.22
C THR A 101 10.32 -6.12 -4.63
N ASP A 102 9.09 -6.58 -4.68
CA ASP A 102 7.98 -5.97 -3.94
C ASP A 102 7.78 -6.71 -2.61
N TRP A 103 6.67 -6.50 -1.93
CA TRP A 103 6.30 -7.11 -0.65
C TRP A 103 6.77 -8.57 -0.53
N VAL A 104 7.83 -8.81 0.24
CA VAL A 104 8.41 -10.14 0.40
C VAL A 104 8.12 -10.70 1.78
N ARG A 105 7.82 -12.00 1.84
CA ARG A 105 7.64 -12.76 3.07
C ARG A 105 8.44 -14.05 3.00
N THR A 106 8.95 -14.48 4.14
CA THR A 106 9.69 -15.75 4.29
C THR A 106 8.80 -16.87 4.79
N ARG A 107 7.65 -16.51 5.39
CA ARG A 107 6.66 -17.44 5.90
C ARG A 107 5.24 -16.90 5.65
N LEU A 108 4.34 -17.79 5.21
CA LEU A 108 2.94 -17.43 4.89
C LEU A 108 1.93 -18.01 5.89
N ASP A 109 2.39 -18.80 6.85
CA ASP A 109 1.61 -19.61 7.78
C ASP A 109 2.12 -19.49 9.24
N ALA A 110 2.61 -18.32 9.63
CA ALA A 110 3.02 -18.09 11.01
C ALA A 110 1.80 -18.13 11.95
N PRO A 111 1.88 -18.80 13.11
CA PRO A 111 0.74 -18.93 14.01
C PRO A 111 0.42 -17.60 14.71
N GLU A 112 -0.86 -17.30 14.81
CA GLU A 112 -1.41 -16.15 15.53
C GLU A 112 -2.55 -16.62 16.46
N ARG A 113 -3.20 -15.68 17.17
CA ARG A 113 -4.27 -15.92 18.13
C ARG A 113 -5.31 -16.92 17.62
N GLY A 114 -5.66 -17.90 18.45
CA GLY A 114 -6.69 -18.89 18.18
C GLY A 114 -6.35 -19.90 17.08
N GLY A 115 -5.10 -19.94 16.62
CA GLY A 115 -4.66 -20.81 15.53
C GLY A 115 -4.81 -20.19 14.15
N ALA A 116 -5.21 -18.92 14.04
CA ALA A 116 -5.17 -18.18 12.79
C ALA A 116 -3.75 -18.08 12.25
N LEU A 117 -3.61 -17.92 10.94
CA LEU A 117 -2.31 -17.87 10.26
C LEU A 117 -2.04 -16.46 9.73
N VAL A 118 -0.79 -16.01 9.83
CA VAL A 118 -0.36 -14.71 9.33
C VAL A 118 0.92 -14.84 8.51
N THR A 119 1.21 -13.85 7.68
CA THR A 119 2.49 -13.78 6.98
C THR A 119 3.56 -13.20 7.89
N ALA A 120 4.81 -13.61 7.67
CA ALA A 120 5.96 -13.17 8.44
C ALA A 120 7.21 -13.03 7.57
N PHE A 121 8.13 -12.20 8.04
CA PHE A 121 9.44 -12.00 7.44
C PHE A 121 10.55 -12.25 8.47
N ASP A 122 11.61 -12.93 8.05
CA ASP A 122 12.84 -13.09 8.81
C ASP A 122 14.02 -12.96 7.84
N LEU A 123 14.87 -11.96 8.04
CA LEU A 123 16.04 -11.70 7.20
C LEU A 123 17.01 -12.88 7.19
N ALA A 124 17.13 -13.63 8.29
CA ALA A 124 17.96 -14.82 8.35
C ALA A 124 17.46 -15.96 7.43
N ALA A 125 16.20 -15.90 7.01
CA ALA A 125 15.60 -16.83 6.05
C ALA A 125 15.39 -16.19 4.66
N ALA A 126 16.15 -15.16 4.33
CA ALA A 126 15.97 -14.36 3.10
C ALA A 126 16.03 -15.18 1.80
N GLU A 127 16.81 -16.28 1.77
CA GLU A 127 16.86 -17.21 0.63
C GLU A 127 15.51 -17.91 0.36
N GLN A 128 14.62 -17.95 1.35
CA GLN A 128 13.26 -18.50 1.26
C GLN A 128 12.21 -17.42 0.96
N ALA A 129 12.65 -16.16 0.82
CA ALA A 129 11.75 -15.05 0.62
C ALA A 129 10.97 -15.20 -0.70
N ARG A 130 9.67 -14.95 -0.63
CA ARG A 130 8.77 -14.93 -1.79
C ARG A 130 8.18 -13.53 -1.92
N SER A 131 8.20 -13.00 -3.14
CA SER A 131 7.43 -11.81 -3.44
C SER A 131 5.94 -12.16 -3.41
N LEU A 132 5.15 -11.31 -2.80
CA LEU A 132 3.68 -11.38 -2.85
C LEU A 132 3.13 -10.63 -4.07
N SER A 133 3.98 -9.99 -4.86
CA SER A 133 3.60 -9.28 -6.08
C SER A 133 3.79 -10.16 -7.32
N ALA A 134 2.78 -10.22 -8.17
CA ALA A 134 2.85 -10.93 -9.45
C ALA A 134 3.80 -10.24 -10.47
N THR A 135 4.15 -8.98 -10.23
CA THR A 135 5.00 -8.16 -11.09
C THR A 135 6.43 -8.00 -10.57
N ALA A 136 6.76 -8.63 -9.44
CA ALA A 136 8.13 -8.66 -8.99
C ALA A 136 9.00 -9.25 -10.11
N GLY A 137 9.88 -8.43 -10.64
CA GLY A 137 10.86 -8.86 -11.64
C GLY A 137 11.68 -10.04 -11.13
N THR A 138 12.32 -10.73 -12.03
CA THR A 138 13.35 -11.71 -11.62
C THR A 138 14.39 -10.98 -10.80
N ILE A 139 14.62 -11.45 -9.58
CA ILE A 139 15.73 -10.99 -8.75
C ILE A 139 16.98 -11.28 -9.57
N ASP A 140 17.56 -10.24 -10.16
CA ASP A 140 18.87 -10.31 -10.78
C ASP A 140 19.95 -9.94 -9.73
N ASP A 141 21.18 -10.35 -9.96
CA ASP A 141 22.30 -10.09 -9.05
C ASP A 141 22.84 -8.65 -9.14
N GLU A 142 22.14 -7.77 -9.88
CA GLU A 142 22.60 -6.40 -10.04
C GLU A 142 22.37 -5.55 -8.79
N GLU A 143 23.43 -4.88 -8.37
CA GLU A 143 23.38 -3.93 -7.27
C GLU A 143 22.78 -2.59 -7.72
N VAL A 144 21.85 -2.06 -6.93
CA VAL A 144 21.28 -0.73 -7.11
C VAL A 144 21.51 0.09 -5.86
N THR A 145 22.25 1.20 -6.00
CA THR A 145 22.58 2.06 -4.86
C THR A 145 21.42 2.97 -4.47
N ALA A 146 21.45 3.48 -3.24
CA ALA A 146 20.44 4.44 -2.78
C ALA A 146 20.47 5.74 -3.58
N GLU A 147 21.68 6.21 -3.96
CA GLU A 147 21.84 7.42 -4.78
C GLU A 147 21.17 7.24 -6.15
N ALA A 148 21.40 6.11 -6.82
CA ALA A 148 20.77 5.81 -8.11
C ALA A 148 19.24 5.75 -7.99
N LEU A 149 18.73 5.12 -6.92
CA LEU A 149 17.27 5.08 -6.70
C LEU A 149 16.69 6.47 -6.44
N TRP A 150 17.38 7.34 -5.70
CA TRP A 150 16.90 8.71 -5.47
C TRP A 150 16.90 9.53 -6.77
N GLU A 151 17.91 9.40 -7.62
CA GLU A 151 17.96 10.06 -8.93
C GLU A 151 16.85 9.53 -9.86
N ASN A 152 16.61 8.22 -9.85
CA ASN A 152 15.54 7.61 -10.63
C ASN A 152 14.15 8.06 -10.14
N LEU A 153 13.96 8.14 -8.82
CA LEU A 153 12.72 8.66 -8.23
C LEU A 153 12.47 10.12 -8.57
N GLU A 154 13.51 10.95 -8.55
CA GLU A 154 13.40 12.35 -8.97
C GLU A 154 12.94 12.46 -10.42
N ARG A 155 13.57 11.69 -11.34
CA ARG A 155 13.16 11.64 -12.75
C ARG A 155 11.73 11.12 -12.93
N PHE A 156 11.37 10.08 -12.20
CA PHE A 156 10.01 9.53 -12.18
C PHE A 156 8.98 10.59 -11.79
N LEU A 157 9.20 11.28 -10.68
CA LEU A 157 8.29 12.32 -10.20
C LEU A 157 8.24 13.54 -11.15
N ALA A 158 9.38 13.99 -11.66
CA ALA A 158 9.43 15.07 -12.62
C ALA A 158 8.66 14.75 -13.92
N GLY A 159 8.68 13.48 -14.35
CA GLY A 159 7.95 13.01 -15.52
C GLY A 159 6.44 12.83 -15.34
N LEU A 160 5.98 12.57 -14.10
CA LEU A 160 4.58 12.19 -13.82
C LEU A 160 3.77 13.26 -13.10
N LEU A 161 4.38 14.06 -12.19
CA LEU A 161 3.62 15.03 -11.39
C LEU A 161 2.87 16.08 -12.23
N PRO A 162 3.41 16.61 -13.32
CA PRO A 162 2.66 17.56 -14.16
C PRO A 162 1.39 16.93 -14.77
N VAL A 163 1.47 15.63 -15.14
CA VAL A 163 0.32 14.90 -15.68
C VAL A 163 -0.68 14.59 -14.56
N ALA A 164 -0.20 14.12 -13.42
CA ALA A 164 -1.03 13.82 -12.25
C ALA A 164 -1.82 15.07 -11.80
N GLU A 165 -1.15 16.23 -11.72
CA GLU A 165 -1.79 17.51 -11.37
C GLU A 165 -2.88 17.91 -12.38
N SER A 166 -2.60 17.76 -13.69
CA SER A 166 -3.56 18.10 -14.74
C SER A 166 -4.78 17.19 -14.76
N CYS A 167 -4.61 15.93 -14.33
CA CYS A 167 -5.66 14.92 -14.26
C CYS A 167 -6.38 14.88 -12.90
N GLY A 168 -5.92 15.65 -11.91
CA GLY A 168 -6.48 15.62 -10.55
C GLY A 168 -6.17 14.33 -9.77
N VAL A 169 -5.11 13.62 -10.15
CA VAL A 169 -4.69 12.37 -9.51
C VAL A 169 -3.55 12.63 -8.52
N THR A 170 -3.58 11.95 -7.39
CA THR A 170 -2.52 11.98 -6.38
C THR A 170 -1.70 10.71 -6.43
N LEU A 171 -0.38 10.85 -6.47
CA LEU A 171 0.60 9.77 -6.35
C LEU A 171 0.93 9.58 -4.86
N ALA A 172 0.59 8.44 -4.28
CA ALA A 172 0.87 8.13 -2.88
C ALA A 172 1.96 7.06 -2.77
N MET A 173 3.13 7.46 -2.25
CA MET A 173 4.28 6.58 -2.06
C MET A 173 4.06 5.65 -0.87
N HIS A 174 4.15 4.34 -1.11
CA HIS A 174 4.17 3.30 -0.09
C HIS A 174 5.59 3.09 0.45
N PRO A 175 5.79 2.86 1.76
CA PRO A 175 7.10 2.52 2.32
C PRO A 175 7.62 1.18 1.80
N ASP A 176 8.93 0.99 1.88
CA ASP A 176 9.55 -0.28 1.56
C ASP A 176 9.11 -1.38 2.55
N ASP A 177 8.73 -2.54 2.05
CA ASP A 177 8.32 -3.69 2.86
C ASP A 177 9.02 -4.97 2.38
N PRO A 178 9.97 -5.50 3.18
CA PRO A 178 10.41 -5.04 4.49
C PRO A 178 11.23 -3.73 4.42
N PRO A 179 11.18 -2.88 5.48
CA PRO A 179 11.86 -1.58 5.49
C PRO A 179 13.34 -1.68 5.89
N LEU A 180 14.06 -2.51 5.18
CA LEU A 180 15.50 -2.72 5.34
C LEU A 180 16.31 -1.61 4.65
N PRO A 181 17.61 -1.41 4.98
CA PRO A 181 18.51 -0.54 4.22
C PRO A 181 18.75 -1.04 2.78
N SER A 182 18.78 -2.35 2.61
CA SER A 182 18.88 -3.04 1.31
C SER A 182 18.29 -4.44 1.38
N PHE A 183 17.89 -4.98 0.25
CA PHE A 183 17.44 -6.36 0.13
C PHE A 183 17.79 -6.92 -1.26
N ALA A 184 18.35 -8.14 -1.32
CA ALA A 184 18.75 -8.80 -2.57
C ALA A 184 19.63 -7.90 -3.47
N GLY A 185 20.67 -7.26 -2.92
CA GLY A 185 21.58 -6.38 -3.65
C GLY A 185 21.02 -5.00 -4.02
N LYS A 186 19.76 -4.71 -3.68
CA LYS A 186 19.11 -3.43 -4.02
C LYS A 186 18.87 -2.59 -2.78
N ALA A 187 19.25 -1.33 -2.82
CA ALA A 187 18.97 -0.38 -1.75
C ALA A 187 17.48 -0.17 -1.58
N ARG A 188 17.09 0.27 -0.41
CA ARG A 188 15.72 0.66 -0.03
C ARG A 188 15.75 2.11 0.43
N ILE A 189 14.93 2.97 -0.15
CA ILE A 189 14.96 4.41 0.10
C ILE A 189 13.72 4.96 0.80
N MET A 190 12.66 4.15 0.95
CA MET A 190 11.43 4.54 1.69
C MET A 190 11.32 3.77 3.01
N ASN A 191 12.40 3.71 3.78
CA ASN A 191 12.55 2.90 4.99
C ASN A 191 12.69 3.73 6.29
N SER A 192 12.47 5.02 6.25
CA SER A 192 12.54 5.90 7.43
C SER A 192 11.66 7.13 7.29
N VAL A 193 11.24 7.73 8.42
CA VAL A 193 10.46 8.98 8.43
C VAL A 193 11.22 10.10 7.72
N GLY A 194 12.53 10.21 7.92
CA GLY A 194 13.36 11.23 7.27
C GLY A 194 13.38 11.11 5.75
N ASN A 195 13.32 9.88 5.22
CA ASN A 195 13.26 9.66 3.77
C ASN A 195 11.91 10.06 3.19
N PHE A 196 10.81 9.93 3.91
CA PHE A 196 9.52 10.49 3.49
C PHE A 196 9.52 12.02 3.52
N GLU A 197 10.16 12.64 4.50
CA GLU A 197 10.34 14.10 4.50
C GLU A 197 11.21 14.56 3.31
N ARG A 198 12.29 13.82 3.01
CA ARG A 198 13.10 14.05 1.81
C ARG A 198 12.27 13.94 0.53
N LEU A 199 11.41 12.91 0.40
CA LEU A 199 10.51 12.74 -0.74
C LEU A 199 9.60 13.95 -0.93
N MET A 200 9.00 14.47 0.15
CA MET A 200 8.13 15.63 0.07
C MET A 200 8.90 16.91 -0.29
N ALA A 201 10.12 17.05 0.19
CA ALA A 201 11.00 18.18 -0.14
C ALA A 201 11.58 18.09 -1.57
N LEU A 202 11.84 16.87 -2.08
CA LEU A 202 12.38 16.62 -3.40
C LEU A 202 11.44 17.08 -4.53
N ALA A 203 10.16 16.84 -4.36
CA ALA A 203 9.14 17.15 -5.37
C ALA A 203 7.89 17.78 -4.71
N PRO A 204 7.96 19.06 -4.32
CA PRO A 204 6.82 19.76 -3.73
C PRO A 204 5.66 19.87 -4.72
N SER A 205 4.59 19.15 -4.46
CA SER A 205 3.37 19.10 -5.29
C SER A 205 2.18 18.66 -4.44
N ARG A 206 1.00 19.17 -4.74
CA ARG A 206 -0.25 18.66 -4.14
C ARG A 206 -0.59 17.23 -4.58
N SER A 207 -0.02 16.79 -5.72
CA SER A 207 -0.18 15.45 -6.26
C SER A 207 0.91 14.47 -5.80
N ASN A 208 1.91 14.92 -5.02
CA ASN A 208 2.88 14.06 -4.35
C ASN A 208 2.49 13.85 -2.89
N ALA A 209 2.30 12.60 -2.47
CA ALA A 209 1.74 12.28 -1.17
C ALA A 209 2.28 10.96 -0.61
N ILE A 210 1.85 10.62 0.58
CA ILE A 210 2.26 9.43 1.32
C ILE A 210 1.08 8.46 1.45
N CYS A 211 1.32 7.19 1.12
CA CYS A 211 0.58 6.05 1.61
C CYS A 211 1.20 5.62 2.94
N PHE A 212 0.53 5.88 4.06
CA PHE A 212 1.03 5.52 5.37
C PHE A 212 0.69 4.07 5.69
N CYS A 213 1.61 3.15 5.41
CA CYS A 213 1.47 1.75 5.80
C CYS A 213 1.91 1.58 7.26
N GLN A 214 0.94 1.63 8.18
CA GLN A 214 1.19 1.68 9.61
C GLN A 214 2.04 0.51 10.11
N GLY A 215 1.79 -0.72 9.64
CA GLY A 215 2.58 -1.88 10.03
C GLY A 215 4.03 -1.80 9.56
N THR A 216 4.30 -1.22 8.38
CA THR A 216 5.69 -1.01 7.94
C THR A 216 6.39 0.04 8.82
N PHE A 217 5.72 1.14 9.17
CA PHE A 217 6.28 2.11 10.12
C PHE A 217 6.45 1.50 11.52
N ALA A 218 5.58 0.59 11.96
CA ALA A 218 5.75 -0.16 13.21
C ALA A 218 7.01 -1.05 13.15
N ALA A 219 7.27 -1.74 12.03
CA ALA A 219 8.49 -2.52 11.83
C ALA A 219 9.77 -1.66 11.84
N ILE A 220 9.70 -0.39 11.38
CA ILE A 220 10.79 0.59 11.52
C ILE A 220 11.06 0.92 13.00
N GLY A 221 10.09 0.72 13.88
CA GLY A 221 10.24 0.95 15.33
C GLY A 221 9.96 2.39 15.77
N VAL A 222 9.15 3.14 15.01
CA VAL A 222 8.76 4.52 15.34
C VAL A 222 7.48 4.57 16.16
N ASP A 223 7.29 5.64 16.93
CA ASP A 223 6.02 5.94 17.57
C ASP A 223 4.97 6.29 16.51
N ILE A 224 3.97 5.43 16.34
CA ILE A 224 2.97 5.56 15.26
C ILE A 224 2.13 6.84 15.41
N PRO A 225 1.49 7.14 16.56
CA PRO A 225 0.74 8.39 16.72
C PRO A 225 1.58 9.65 16.49
N ALA A 226 2.81 9.69 17.00
CA ALA A 226 3.70 10.84 16.79
C ALA A 226 4.10 10.98 15.31
N THR A 227 4.35 9.86 14.62
CA THR A 227 4.71 9.87 13.20
C THR A 227 3.53 10.28 12.32
N ILE A 228 2.30 9.86 12.65
CA ILE A 228 1.08 10.33 11.98
C ILE A 228 0.96 11.85 12.10
N ARG A 229 1.17 12.42 13.29
CA ARG A 229 1.14 13.90 13.48
C ARG A 229 2.21 14.59 12.66
N ARG A 230 3.42 14.03 12.60
CA ARG A 230 4.57 14.59 11.88
C ARG A 230 4.37 14.62 10.37
N LEU A 231 3.87 13.53 9.80
CA LEU A 231 3.66 13.37 8.35
C LEU A 231 2.23 13.76 7.90
N GLY A 232 1.33 14.06 8.84
CA GLY A 232 -0.09 14.26 8.63
C GLY A 232 -0.49 15.11 7.41
N PRO A 233 0.13 16.29 7.16
CA PRO A 233 -0.20 17.13 6.01
C PRO A 233 -0.04 16.43 4.64
N HIS A 234 0.79 15.39 4.57
CA HIS A 234 1.12 14.67 3.36
C HIS A 234 0.39 13.32 3.20
N LEU A 235 -0.36 12.87 4.22
CA LEU A 235 -1.07 11.60 4.16
C LEU A 235 -2.30 11.71 3.26
N ARG A 236 -2.44 10.79 2.32
CA ARG A 236 -3.61 10.69 1.44
C ARG A 236 -4.22 9.30 1.38
N TYR A 237 -3.48 8.29 1.83
CA TYR A 237 -3.91 6.91 1.89
C TYR A 237 -3.31 6.22 3.12
N VAL A 238 -4.04 5.31 3.75
CA VAL A 238 -3.59 4.60 4.95
C VAL A 238 -3.83 3.10 4.79
N HIS A 239 -2.79 2.32 5.07
CA HIS A 239 -2.87 0.91 5.34
C HIS A 239 -2.86 0.72 6.87
N PHE A 240 -4.02 0.44 7.41
CA PHE A 240 -4.23 0.31 8.84
C PHE A 240 -4.02 -1.14 9.26
N ARG A 241 -2.82 -1.46 9.69
CA ARG A 241 -2.40 -2.79 10.19
C ARG A 241 -1.31 -2.64 11.22
N ASP A 242 -0.97 -3.72 11.90
CA ASP A 242 0.16 -3.75 12.83
C ASP A 242 0.99 -5.01 12.66
N VAL A 243 2.25 -4.96 13.10
CA VAL A 243 3.18 -6.08 13.11
C VAL A 243 3.87 -6.19 14.47
N ARG A 244 4.29 -7.40 14.80
CA ARG A 244 5.11 -7.67 15.98
C ARG A 244 6.54 -8.00 15.54
N GLY A 245 7.50 -7.16 15.92
CA GLY A 245 8.91 -7.36 15.60
C GLY A 245 9.62 -6.11 15.12
N THR A 246 10.59 -6.28 14.25
CA THR A 246 11.46 -5.23 13.69
C THR A 246 11.54 -5.36 12.17
N ALA A 247 12.19 -4.41 11.49
CA ALA A 247 12.44 -4.48 10.03
C ALA A 247 13.10 -5.78 9.57
N GLU A 248 13.98 -6.35 10.41
CA GLU A 248 14.71 -7.59 10.08
C GLU A 248 13.89 -8.86 10.38
N ARG A 249 12.93 -8.76 11.30
CA ARG A 249 12.09 -9.90 11.69
C ARG A 249 10.77 -9.44 12.26
N PHE A 250 9.68 -9.73 11.57
CA PHE A 250 8.33 -9.42 12.03
C PHE A 250 7.31 -10.46 11.58
N ALA A 251 6.19 -10.47 12.29
CA ALA A 251 4.97 -11.18 11.90
C ALA A 251 3.80 -10.21 11.92
N GLU A 252 2.88 -10.39 10.98
CA GLU A 252 1.59 -9.68 10.96
C GLU A 252 0.77 -10.08 12.20
N THR A 253 -0.21 -9.26 12.55
CA THR A 253 -1.10 -9.51 13.69
C THR A 253 -2.55 -9.32 13.31
N PHE A 254 -3.47 -9.75 14.17
CA PHE A 254 -4.79 -9.14 14.15
C PHE A 254 -4.67 -7.64 14.40
N HIS A 255 -5.58 -6.85 13.87
CA HIS A 255 -5.60 -5.38 14.01
C HIS A 255 -5.71 -4.91 15.47
N ASP A 256 -6.19 -5.77 16.38
CA ASP A 256 -6.33 -5.53 17.81
C ASP A 256 -5.27 -6.24 18.67
N ASN A 257 -4.31 -6.94 18.07
CA ASN A 257 -3.37 -7.82 18.79
C ASN A 257 -1.89 -7.48 18.58
N GLY A 258 -1.60 -6.34 17.94
CA GLY A 258 -0.23 -5.84 17.80
C GLY A 258 0.22 -4.94 18.96
N PRO A 259 1.48 -4.48 18.94
CA PRO A 259 2.02 -3.60 19.97
C PRO A 259 1.58 -2.14 19.85
N THR A 260 1.08 -1.70 18.69
CA THR A 260 0.65 -0.32 18.47
C THR A 260 -0.66 -0.04 19.19
N ASP A 261 -0.72 1.11 19.91
CA ASP A 261 -2.01 1.62 20.40
C ASP A 261 -2.87 2.11 19.22
N MET A 262 -3.73 1.23 18.72
CA MET A 262 -4.57 1.46 17.55
C MET A 262 -5.63 2.54 17.82
N VAL A 263 -6.04 2.73 19.09
CA VAL A 263 -6.96 3.80 19.48
C VAL A 263 -6.27 5.15 19.36
N ALA A 264 -5.06 5.27 19.91
CA ALA A 264 -4.25 6.49 19.82
C ALA A 264 -3.85 6.80 18.36
N ALA A 265 -3.56 5.78 17.55
CA ALA A 265 -3.29 5.96 16.12
C ALA A 265 -4.52 6.51 15.38
N MET A 266 -5.71 5.94 15.62
CA MET A 266 -6.96 6.43 15.00
C MET A 266 -7.28 7.87 15.43
N ALA A 267 -7.05 8.21 16.70
CA ALA A 267 -7.19 9.57 17.20
C ALA A 267 -6.20 10.55 16.52
N ALA A 268 -4.95 10.13 16.32
CA ALA A 268 -3.94 10.93 15.63
C ALA A 268 -4.32 11.22 14.17
N TYR A 269 -4.87 10.25 13.42
CA TYR A 269 -5.39 10.51 12.07
C TYR A 269 -6.51 11.56 12.07
N ARG A 270 -7.40 11.52 13.06
CA ARG A 270 -8.43 12.55 13.20
C ARG A 270 -7.84 13.91 13.54
N GLU A 271 -6.91 13.98 14.49
CA GLU A 271 -6.23 15.23 14.91
C GLU A 271 -5.55 15.95 13.74
N VAL A 272 -4.92 15.20 12.81
CA VAL A 272 -4.29 15.79 11.63
C VAL A 272 -5.28 16.09 10.50
N GLY A 273 -6.57 15.84 10.70
CA GLY A 273 -7.61 16.09 9.71
C GLY A 273 -7.58 15.13 8.52
N PHE A 274 -7.02 13.91 8.69
CA PHE A 274 -7.04 12.91 7.62
C PHE A 274 -8.47 12.49 7.32
N ASP A 275 -8.91 12.69 6.07
CA ASP A 275 -10.23 12.34 5.57
C ASP A 275 -10.20 11.33 4.40
N GLY A 276 -8.99 10.85 4.08
CA GLY A 276 -8.72 9.92 2.99
C GLY A 276 -9.22 8.49 3.22
N PRO A 277 -9.03 7.61 2.22
CA PRO A 277 -9.27 6.18 2.33
C PRO A 277 -8.30 5.51 3.31
N MET A 278 -8.84 4.60 4.12
CA MET A 278 -8.10 3.79 5.06
C MET A 278 -8.56 2.34 4.92
N ARG A 279 -7.66 1.44 4.57
CA ARG A 279 -7.96 0.03 4.40
C ARG A 279 -7.22 -0.85 5.40
N PRO A 280 -7.80 -2.00 5.81
CA PRO A 280 -6.98 -3.06 6.36
C PRO A 280 -5.99 -3.51 5.26
N ASP A 281 -4.77 -3.79 5.67
CA ASP A 281 -3.76 -4.29 4.74
C ASP A 281 -3.68 -5.81 4.85
N HIS A 282 -2.59 -6.38 5.36
CA HIS A 282 -2.56 -7.81 5.60
C HIS A 282 -3.44 -8.19 6.78
N VAL A 283 -4.25 -9.21 6.58
CA VAL A 283 -5.18 -9.76 7.58
C VAL A 283 -4.82 -11.20 7.90
N PRO A 284 -5.13 -11.69 9.12
CA PRO A 284 -5.00 -13.11 9.43
C PRO A 284 -5.94 -13.96 8.57
N GLN A 285 -5.46 -15.12 8.17
CA GLN A 285 -6.26 -16.20 7.59
C GLN A 285 -6.92 -16.97 8.72
N LEU A 286 -8.24 -17.03 8.69
CA LEU A 286 -9.04 -17.71 9.70
C LEU A 286 -9.32 -19.17 9.27
N ASP A 287 -9.81 -19.97 10.22
CA ASP A 287 -10.25 -21.34 9.97
C ASP A 287 -11.33 -21.39 8.87
N GLY A 288 -11.18 -22.31 7.90
CA GLY A 288 -12.07 -22.40 6.74
C GLY A 288 -11.69 -21.52 5.54
N GLU A 289 -10.52 -20.90 5.56
CA GLU A 289 -9.99 -20.09 4.44
C GLU A 289 -8.68 -20.66 3.86
N GLU A 290 -8.46 -21.97 3.94
CA GLU A 290 -7.18 -22.62 3.60
C GLU A 290 -6.75 -22.41 2.14
N ASP A 291 -7.71 -22.22 1.23
CA ASP A 291 -7.46 -21.94 -0.18
C ASP A 291 -7.31 -20.42 -0.49
N GLY A 292 -7.38 -19.57 0.54
CA GLY A 292 -7.32 -18.13 0.40
C GLY A 292 -5.90 -17.59 0.19
N GLU A 293 -5.78 -16.42 -0.41
CA GLU A 293 -4.50 -15.72 -0.55
C GLU A 293 -3.98 -15.25 0.82
N PRO A 294 -2.79 -15.70 1.26
CA PRO A 294 -2.23 -15.33 2.55
C PRO A 294 -2.14 -13.81 2.74
N GLY A 295 -2.68 -13.31 3.85
CA GLY A 295 -2.76 -11.88 4.15
C GLY A 295 -3.95 -11.16 3.51
N TYR A 296 -4.73 -11.82 2.63
CA TYR A 296 -5.82 -11.17 1.88
C TYR A 296 -7.15 -11.93 1.92
N THR A 297 -7.34 -12.83 2.88
CA THR A 297 -8.55 -13.62 3.04
C THR A 297 -9.75 -12.79 3.51
N MET A 298 -10.98 -13.21 3.17
CA MET A 298 -12.16 -12.36 3.37
C MET A 298 -12.63 -12.30 4.82
N MET A 299 -12.61 -13.41 5.57
CA MET A 299 -13.05 -13.39 6.98
C MET A 299 -12.15 -12.51 7.84
N GLY A 300 -10.83 -12.55 7.61
CA GLY A 300 -9.89 -11.64 8.25
C GLY A 300 -10.19 -10.17 7.94
N ARG A 301 -10.58 -9.87 6.69
CA ARG A 301 -11.02 -8.51 6.30
C ARG A 301 -12.32 -8.10 7.00
N LEU A 302 -13.32 -8.99 7.06
CA LEU A 302 -14.59 -8.69 7.73
C LEU A 302 -14.36 -8.33 9.22
N TYR A 303 -13.49 -9.09 9.90
CA TYR A 303 -13.05 -8.76 11.25
C TYR A 303 -12.43 -7.36 11.32
N ALA A 304 -11.47 -7.08 10.43
CA ALA A 304 -10.77 -5.79 10.39
C ALA A 304 -11.70 -4.62 10.09
N TYR A 305 -12.66 -4.76 9.17
CA TYR A 305 -13.66 -3.72 8.89
C TYR A 305 -14.48 -3.37 10.12
N GLY A 306 -14.96 -4.38 10.86
CA GLY A 306 -15.71 -4.16 12.10
C GLY A 306 -14.89 -3.41 13.15
N TYR A 307 -13.65 -3.82 13.35
CA TYR A 307 -12.72 -3.17 14.28
C TYR A 307 -12.42 -1.72 13.90
N MET A 308 -12.04 -1.47 12.63
CA MET A 308 -11.74 -0.13 12.13
C MET A 308 -12.95 0.80 12.23
N ARG A 309 -14.15 0.33 11.85
CA ARG A 309 -15.38 1.12 12.00
C ARG A 309 -15.66 1.49 13.46
N GLY A 310 -15.47 0.53 14.38
CA GLY A 310 -15.60 0.80 15.80
C GLY A 310 -14.67 1.91 16.28
N LEU A 311 -13.41 1.88 15.87
CA LEU A 311 -12.43 2.93 16.18
C LEU A 311 -12.79 4.27 15.54
N MET A 312 -13.15 4.30 14.25
CA MET A 312 -13.59 5.51 13.55
C MET A 312 -14.78 6.18 14.27
N GLN A 313 -15.77 5.37 14.70
CA GLN A 313 -16.93 5.87 15.44
C GLN A 313 -16.56 6.39 16.83
N ALA A 314 -15.63 5.73 17.52
CA ALA A 314 -15.18 6.14 18.86
C ALA A 314 -14.48 7.51 18.83
N VAL A 315 -13.63 7.75 17.82
CA VAL A 315 -12.92 9.03 17.68
C VAL A 315 -13.75 10.11 16.99
N ALA A 316 -14.89 9.80 16.39
CA ALA A 316 -15.78 10.77 15.77
C ALA A 316 -16.58 11.61 16.78
N ARG A 317 -16.64 11.16 18.03
CA ARG A 317 -17.33 11.83 19.15
C ARG A 317 -16.38 12.82 19.81
#